data_d89a6d5510e5fd76439a44aa36809839
#
_entry.id   d89a6d5510e5fd76439a44aa36809839
#
_cell.length_a   1.000
_cell.length_b   1.000
_cell.length_c   1.000
_cell.angle_alpha   90.00
_cell.angle_beta   90.00
_cell.angle_gamma   90.00
#
_symmetry.space_group_name_H-M   'P 1'
#
loop_
_entity.id
_entity.type
_entity.pdbx_description
1 polymer ?
#
loop_
_entity_poly.entity_id
_entity_poly.type
_entity_poly.pdbx_seq_one_letter_code
_entity_poly.pdbx_strand_id
1 'polypeptide(L)'
;MANILSHTDGGLLTPENCAVVFIDHQPQMTFGVANIDRQLLVNNVVMLAKGAKEYGVPVILTAVETESFSGYIWPDLMDVFPGQQPIERSSMNSWDDEKFREAVEATGKKNIVIAGLWTEVCVAWPTLNLLAEGYNVYVVEDACGATSVAAHDAALRRVVQAGAVPMTSVATVLEFQRDWANKEHYDAVLNIFRQHGGAYGDGIDYAYTMVHKAPQTAENPHVVE
;
A
#
# COMPACT_ATOMS: atom_id res chain seq x y z
N MET A 1 10.47 20.73 9.01
CA MET A 1 10.84 19.43 8.42
C MET A 1 10.39 18.37 9.40
N ALA A 2 9.50 17.47 8.97
CA ALA A 2 9.17 16.30 9.77
C ALA A 2 10.48 15.54 10.06
N ASN A 3 10.70 15.15 11.31
CA ASN A 3 11.85 14.35 11.66
C ASN A 3 11.48 12.88 11.41
N ILE A 4 11.78 12.38 10.21
CA ILE A 4 11.48 10.99 9.78
C ILE A 4 12.01 9.97 10.80
N LEU A 5 13.05 10.30 11.53
CA LEU A 5 13.63 9.41 12.54
C LEU A 5 12.80 9.39 13.84
N SER A 6 11.95 10.40 14.08
CA SER A 6 11.01 10.38 15.20
C SER A 6 9.88 9.39 14.88
N HIS A 7 9.52 8.54 15.77
CA HIS A 7 8.45 7.54 15.63
C HIS A 7 8.76 6.36 14.70
N THR A 8 10.00 6.21 14.20
CA THR A 8 10.47 5.07 13.42
C THR A 8 11.53 4.28 14.18
N ASP A 9 11.82 3.08 13.71
CA ASP A 9 12.95 2.26 14.18
C ASP A 9 14.19 2.53 13.31
N GLY A 10 15.00 3.49 13.71
CA GLY A 10 16.20 3.89 12.95
C GLY A 10 15.91 4.40 11.53
N GLY A 11 14.71 4.95 11.31
CA GLY A 11 14.25 5.43 10.00
C GLY A 11 13.36 4.45 9.24
N LEU A 12 13.16 3.23 9.76
CA LEU A 12 12.39 2.17 9.12
C LEU A 12 10.99 2.04 9.75
N LEU A 13 10.03 1.59 8.95
CA LEU A 13 8.69 1.25 9.40
C LEU A 13 8.69 -0.10 10.13
N THR A 14 7.81 -0.24 11.10
CA THR A 14 7.43 -1.51 11.72
C THR A 14 5.91 -1.63 11.76
N PRO A 15 5.36 -2.86 11.89
CA PRO A 15 3.92 -3.03 12.01
C PRO A 15 3.29 -2.20 13.15
N GLU A 16 4.04 -1.99 14.23
CA GLU A 16 3.56 -1.28 15.44
C GLU A 16 3.63 0.24 15.29
N ASN A 17 4.45 0.77 14.37
CA ASN A 17 4.69 2.21 14.30
C ASN A 17 3.96 2.94 13.16
N CYS A 18 3.21 2.24 12.32
CA CYS A 18 2.54 2.84 11.16
C CYS A 18 1.07 2.38 10.99
N ALA A 19 0.36 3.08 10.11
CA ALA A 19 -0.93 2.67 9.56
C ALA A 19 -0.89 2.82 8.03
N VAL A 20 -1.67 2.01 7.31
CA VAL A 20 -1.76 2.04 5.84
C VAL A 20 -3.10 2.61 5.41
N VAL A 21 -3.08 3.50 4.44
CA VAL A 21 -4.27 4.13 3.86
C VAL A 21 -4.35 3.83 2.37
N PHE A 22 -5.47 3.24 1.95
CA PHE A 22 -5.79 3.02 0.53
C PHE A 22 -6.88 4.00 0.10
N ILE A 23 -6.61 4.81 -0.93
CA ILE A 23 -7.45 5.90 -1.37
C ILE A 23 -7.93 5.64 -2.80
N ASP A 24 -9.25 5.56 -2.97
CA ASP A 24 -9.94 5.61 -4.27
C ASP A 24 -9.48 4.55 -5.30
N HIS A 25 -9.15 3.35 -4.85
CA HIS A 25 -8.87 2.22 -5.74
C HIS A 25 -10.16 1.71 -6.40
N GLN A 26 -10.75 2.56 -7.26
CA GLN A 26 -12.08 2.41 -7.87
C GLN A 26 -11.98 2.33 -9.40
N PRO A 27 -12.95 1.69 -10.10
CA PRO A 27 -12.85 1.43 -11.55
C PRO A 27 -12.66 2.68 -12.41
N GLN A 28 -13.41 3.74 -12.16
CA GLN A 28 -13.33 4.97 -12.97
C GLN A 28 -11.97 5.66 -12.81
N MET A 29 -11.39 5.61 -11.61
CA MET A 29 -10.04 6.10 -11.37
C MET A 29 -9.02 5.25 -12.13
N THR A 30 -9.21 3.93 -12.14
CA THR A 30 -8.33 2.98 -12.84
C THR A 30 -8.32 3.20 -14.35
N PHE A 31 -9.46 3.53 -14.94
CA PHE A 31 -9.53 3.81 -16.39
C PHE A 31 -8.66 5.01 -16.79
N GLY A 32 -8.49 5.98 -15.91
CA GLY A 32 -7.62 7.13 -16.09
C GLY A 32 -6.14 6.87 -15.87
N VAL A 33 -5.74 5.71 -15.33
CA VAL A 33 -4.33 5.40 -15.03
C VAL A 33 -3.52 5.19 -16.30
N ALA A 34 -2.43 5.96 -16.44
CA ALA A 34 -1.54 5.93 -17.58
C ALA A 34 -0.04 6.04 -17.22
N ASN A 35 0.33 6.01 -15.95
CA ASN A 35 1.72 6.02 -15.50
C ASN A 35 2.31 4.63 -15.28
N ILE A 36 1.48 3.65 -15.03
CA ILE A 36 1.85 2.27 -14.71
C ILE A 36 0.90 1.30 -15.41
N ASP A 37 1.35 0.09 -15.70
CA ASP A 37 0.46 -0.98 -16.14
C ASP A 37 -0.58 -1.29 -15.07
N ARG A 38 -1.86 -1.42 -15.48
CA ARG A 38 -2.97 -1.56 -14.53
C ARG A 38 -2.94 -2.86 -13.74
N GLN A 39 -2.49 -3.96 -14.37
CA GLN A 39 -2.35 -5.25 -13.68
C GLN A 39 -1.21 -5.20 -12.67
N LEU A 40 -0.10 -4.55 -13.02
CA LEU A 40 1.01 -4.33 -12.11
C LEU A 40 0.57 -3.48 -10.92
N LEU A 41 -0.20 -2.42 -11.17
CA LEU A 41 -0.77 -1.59 -10.09
C LEU A 41 -1.63 -2.42 -9.14
N VAL A 42 -2.56 -3.25 -9.66
CA VAL A 42 -3.40 -4.14 -8.83
C VAL A 42 -2.53 -5.09 -8.01
N ASN A 43 -1.54 -5.73 -8.62
CA ASN A 43 -0.63 -6.63 -7.92
C ASN A 43 0.10 -5.93 -6.75
N ASN A 44 0.63 -4.73 -6.99
CA ASN A 44 1.35 -3.97 -5.98
C ASN A 44 0.43 -3.52 -4.82
N VAL A 45 -0.77 -3.06 -5.15
CA VAL A 45 -1.78 -2.67 -4.14
C VAL A 45 -2.19 -3.87 -3.28
N VAL A 46 -2.48 -5.01 -3.92
CA VAL A 46 -2.87 -6.23 -3.19
C VAL A 46 -1.72 -6.80 -2.37
N MET A 47 -0.48 -6.72 -2.88
CA MET A 47 0.73 -7.09 -2.13
C MET A 47 0.84 -6.27 -0.84
N LEU A 48 0.75 -4.94 -0.95
CA LEU A 48 0.79 -4.03 0.19
C LEU A 48 -0.33 -4.33 1.18
N ALA A 49 -1.56 -4.53 0.68
CA ALA A 49 -2.73 -4.82 1.49
C ALA A 49 -2.61 -6.14 2.25
N LYS A 50 -2.18 -7.22 1.57
CA LYS A 50 -1.94 -8.52 2.20
C LYS A 50 -0.81 -8.44 3.23
N GLY A 51 0.26 -7.70 2.93
CA GLY A 51 1.33 -7.44 3.88
C GLY A 51 0.83 -6.72 5.13
N ALA A 52 0.09 -5.63 4.97
CA ALA A 52 -0.49 -4.90 6.09
C ALA A 52 -1.41 -5.78 6.96
N LYS A 53 -2.25 -6.61 6.32
CA LYS A 53 -3.13 -7.56 7.02
C LYS A 53 -2.35 -8.61 7.78
N GLU A 54 -1.34 -9.23 7.14
CA GLU A 54 -0.53 -10.30 7.74
C GLU A 54 0.13 -9.85 9.04
N TYR A 55 0.64 -8.62 9.05
CA TYR A 55 1.30 -8.05 10.21
C TYR A 55 0.37 -7.30 11.18
N GLY A 56 -0.95 -7.32 10.95
CA GLY A 56 -1.90 -6.62 11.81
C GLY A 56 -1.76 -5.10 11.83
N VAL A 57 -1.19 -4.51 10.77
CA VAL A 57 -1.08 -3.05 10.63
C VAL A 57 -2.47 -2.45 10.46
N PRO A 58 -2.83 -1.39 11.19
CA PRO A 58 -4.10 -0.69 11.00
C PRO A 58 -4.27 -0.21 9.56
N VAL A 59 -5.42 -0.53 8.95
CA VAL A 59 -5.73 -0.16 7.57
C VAL A 59 -6.97 0.71 7.50
N ILE A 60 -6.90 1.79 6.72
CA ILE A 60 -8.02 2.67 6.39
C ILE A 60 -8.29 2.56 4.89
N LEU A 61 -9.54 2.28 4.54
CA LEU A 61 -10.03 2.30 3.17
C LEU A 61 -10.93 3.52 2.99
N THR A 62 -10.73 4.30 1.93
CA THR A 62 -11.64 5.40 1.60
C THR A 62 -11.97 5.41 0.11
N ALA A 63 -13.20 5.81 -0.21
CA ALA A 63 -13.76 5.86 -1.55
C ALA A 63 -14.44 7.20 -1.81
N VAL A 64 -14.42 7.66 -3.05
CA VAL A 64 -15.07 8.91 -3.47
C VAL A 64 -16.19 8.63 -4.45
N GLU A 65 -17.39 9.24 -4.19
CA GLU A 65 -18.52 9.24 -5.13
C GLU A 65 -18.84 7.82 -5.69
N THR A 66 -18.91 6.83 -4.78
CA THR A 66 -19.06 5.40 -5.12
C THR A 66 -20.32 5.14 -5.95
N GLU A 67 -21.44 5.73 -5.56
CA GLU A 67 -22.75 5.49 -6.20
C GLU A 67 -22.96 6.34 -7.48
N SER A 68 -22.17 7.39 -7.68
CA SER A 68 -22.39 8.32 -8.78
C SER A 68 -21.36 8.23 -9.90
N PHE A 69 -20.09 8.36 -9.59
CA PHE A 69 -19.01 8.47 -10.59
C PHE A 69 -18.00 7.34 -10.54
N SER A 70 -17.46 7.04 -9.36
CA SER A 70 -16.21 6.28 -9.25
C SER A 70 -16.40 4.77 -9.21
N GLY A 71 -17.58 4.29 -8.79
CA GLY A 71 -17.84 2.87 -8.54
C GLY A 71 -17.25 2.40 -7.21
N TYR A 72 -17.46 1.14 -6.88
CA TYR A 72 -16.96 0.53 -5.64
C TYR A 72 -15.46 0.24 -5.72
N ILE A 73 -14.79 0.20 -4.56
CA ILE A 73 -13.38 -0.24 -4.48
C ILE A 73 -13.26 -1.65 -5.10
N TRP A 74 -12.14 -1.90 -5.74
CA TRP A 74 -11.86 -3.17 -6.43
C TRP A 74 -12.11 -4.38 -5.52
N PRO A 75 -12.77 -5.43 -6.03
CA PRO A 75 -12.94 -6.67 -5.29
C PRO A 75 -11.61 -7.24 -4.78
N ASP A 76 -10.54 -7.21 -5.61
CA ASP A 76 -9.22 -7.70 -5.25
C ASP A 76 -8.67 -7.06 -3.96
N LEU A 77 -8.94 -5.78 -3.72
CA LEU A 77 -8.54 -5.08 -2.49
C LEU A 77 -9.52 -5.39 -1.35
N MET A 78 -10.83 -5.36 -1.63
CA MET A 78 -11.86 -5.61 -0.61
C MET A 78 -11.82 -7.03 -0.04
N ASP A 79 -11.49 -8.03 -0.87
CA ASP A 79 -11.36 -9.43 -0.47
C ASP A 79 -10.21 -9.64 0.54
N VAL A 80 -9.22 -8.74 0.57
CA VAL A 80 -8.20 -8.77 1.61
C VAL A 80 -8.77 -8.38 2.98
N PHE A 81 -9.77 -7.50 3.03
CA PHE A 81 -10.36 -6.97 4.27
C PHE A 81 -11.86 -7.26 4.37
N PRO A 82 -12.28 -8.54 4.46
CA PRO A 82 -13.68 -8.89 4.46
C PRO A 82 -14.42 -8.27 5.66
N GLY A 83 -15.53 -7.58 5.37
CA GLY A 83 -16.35 -6.91 6.38
C GLY A 83 -15.91 -5.47 6.73
N GLN A 84 -14.74 -5.02 6.31
CA GLN A 84 -14.34 -3.61 6.49
C GLN A 84 -15.09 -2.73 5.49
N GLN A 85 -15.73 -1.67 6.00
CA GLN A 85 -16.44 -0.71 5.17
C GLN A 85 -15.52 0.46 4.84
N PRO A 86 -15.38 0.85 3.56
CA PRO A 86 -14.67 2.07 3.19
C PRO A 86 -15.36 3.32 3.73
N ILE A 87 -14.59 4.35 4.03
CA ILE A 87 -15.10 5.68 4.35
C ILE A 87 -15.52 6.33 3.03
N GLU A 88 -16.83 6.50 2.85
CA GLU A 88 -17.40 7.14 1.67
C GLU A 88 -17.37 8.65 1.83
N ARG A 89 -16.96 9.37 0.80
CA ARG A 89 -16.85 10.82 0.77
C ARG A 89 -17.14 11.39 -0.62
N SER A 90 -17.41 12.69 -0.69
CA SER A 90 -17.52 13.46 -1.94
C SER A 90 -16.31 14.37 -2.20
N SER A 91 -15.53 14.67 -1.17
CA SER A 91 -14.32 15.49 -1.30
C SER A 91 -13.22 14.73 -2.04
N MET A 92 -12.54 15.37 -3.00
CA MET A 92 -11.35 14.80 -3.66
C MET A 92 -10.19 14.64 -2.68
N ASN A 93 -10.06 15.56 -1.74
CA ASN A 93 -9.08 15.48 -0.66
C ASN A 93 -9.69 14.73 0.52
N SER A 94 -9.20 13.55 0.81
CA SER A 94 -9.70 12.75 1.93
C SER A 94 -9.50 13.44 3.29
N TRP A 95 -8.50 14.33 3.43
CA TRP A 95 -8.27 15.08 4.67
C TRP A 95 -9.37 16.12 4.97
N ASP A 96 -10.15 16.55 3.96
CA ASP A 96 -11.29 17.44 4.17
C ASP A 96 -12.50 16.72 4.78
N ASP A 97 -12.52 15.38 4.74
CA ASP A 97 -13.56 14.57 5.37
C ASP A 97 -13.27 14.32 6.86
N GLU A 98 -14.24 14.58 7.73
CA GLU A 98 -14.10 14.45 9.17
C GLU A 98 -13.91 12.97 9.60
N LYS A 99 -14.67 12.04 9.01
CA LYS A 99 -14.59 10.61 9.35
C LYS A 99 -13.23 10.04 8.98
N PHE A 100 -12.65 10.52 7.87
CA PHE A 100 -11.31 10.12 7.49
C PHE A 100 -10.26 10.60 8.49
N ARG A 101 -10.32 11.87 8.92
CA ARG A 101 -9.41 12.39 9.96
C ARG A 101 -9.53 11.62 11.26
N GLU A 102 -10.78 11.42 11.73
CA GLU A 102 -11.05 10.63 12.94
C GLU A 102 -10.48 9.20 12.84
N ALA A 103 -10.62 8.55 11.68
CA ALA A 103 -10.08 7.22 11.46
C ALA A 103 -8.54 7.20 11.53
N VAL A 104 -7.86 8.21 10.94
CA VAL A 104 -6.40 8.34 11.04
C VAL A 104 -5.98 8.56 12.48
N GLU A 105 -6.62 9.47 13.20
CA GLU A 105 -6.33 9.78 14.60
C GLU A 105 -6.56 8.57 15.51
N ALA A 106 -7.64 7.82 15.28
CA ALA A 106 -7.98 6.62 16.04
C ALA A 106 -6.92 5.51 15.94
N THR A 107 -6.11 5.47 14.87
CA THR A 107 -4.98 4.53 14.78
C THR A 107 -3.91 4.80 15.84
N GLY A 108 -3.81 6.02 16.34
CA GLY A 108 -2.74 6.47 17.22
C GLY A 108 -1.34 6.50 16.58
N LYS A 109 -1.24 6.25 15.27
CA LYS A 109 0.03 6.17 14.56
C LYS A 109 0.47 7.53 14.04
N LYS A 110 1.79 7.77 14.02
CA LYS A 110 2.38 8.99 13.47
C LYS A 110 3.00 8.78 12.09
N ASN A 111 3.24 7.53 11.70
CA ASN A 111 3.70 7.17 10.37
C ASN A 111 2.51 6.66 9.56
N ILE A 112 2.20 7.35 8.47
CA ILE A 112 1.08 7.01 7.58
C ILE A 112 1.65 6.59 6.21
N VAL A 113 1.38 5.35 5.83
CA VAL A 113 1.72 4.79 4.53
C VAL A 113 0.52 5.01 3.61
N ILE A 114 0.71 5.66 2.47
CA ILE A 114 -0.38 6.01 1.54
C ILE A 114 -0.17 5.37 0.18
N ALA A 115 -1.24 4.75 -0.35
CA ALA A 115 -1.39 4.34 -1.73
C ALA A 115 -2.75 4.80 -2.26
N GLY A 116 -2.85 5.14 -3.55
CA GLY A 116 -4.14 5.62 -4.06
C GLY A 116 -4.17 6.10 -5.51
N LEU A 117 -5.36 6.46 -5.94
CA LEU A 117 -5.68 6.99 -7.27
C LEU A 117 -6.44 8.33 -7.16
N TRP A 118 -6.03 9.43 -7.78
CA TRP A 118 -4.80 9.59 -8.58
C TRP A 118 -3.72 10.24 -7.74
N THR A 119 -2.46 9.93 -8.06
CA THR A 119 -1.28 10.43 -7.33
C THR A 119 -1.30 11.95 -7.19
N GLU A 120 -1.64 12.66 -8.27
CA GLU A 120 -1.61 14.12 -8.34
C GLU A 120 -2.73 14.84 -7.55
N VAL A 121 -3.77 14.11 -7.15
CA VAL A 121 -4.94 14.65 -6.44
C VAL A 121 -5.14 13.94 -5.11
N CYS A 122 -5.78 12.78 -5.14
CA CYS A 122 -6.25 12.08 -3.94
C CYS A 122 -5.13 11.53 -3.06
N VAL A 123 -3.91 11.38 -3.58
CA VAL A 123 -2.72 11.04 -2.80
C VAL A 123 -1.96 12.29 -2.35
N ALA A 124 -1.66 13.18 -3.29
CA ALA A 124 -0.81 14.34 -2.99
C ALA A 124 -1.43 15.31 -1.99
N TRP A 125 -2.73 15.58 -2.09
CA TRP A 125 -3.38 16.59 -1.23
C TRP A 125 -3.45 16.17 0.24
N PRO A 126 -3.98 14.98 0.60
CA PRO A 126 -3.96 14.55 1.99
C PRO A 126 -2.53 14.32 2.51
N THR A 127 -1.58 13.92 1.66
CA THR A 127 -0.16 13.84 2.06
C THR A 127 0.34 15.20 2.56
N LEU A 128 0.07 16.28 1.83
CA LEU A 128 0.49 17.62 2.24
C LEU A 128 -0.16 18.07 3.55
N ASN A 129 -1.45 17.77 3.74
CA ASN A 129 -2.15 18.09 4.98
C ASN A 129 -1.61 17.28 6.17
N LEU A 130 -1.44 15.96 6.00
CA LEU A 130 -0.86 15.11 7.04
C LEU A 130 0.54 15.58 7.47
N LEU A 131 1.39 15.96 6.51
CA LEU A 131 2.72 16.53 6.81
C LEU A 131 2.60 17.84 7.60
N ALA A 132 1.63 18.71 7.27
CA ALA A 132 1.38 19.96 7.98
C ALA A 132 0.89 19.73 9.42
N GLU A 133 0.14 18.65 9.66
CA GLU A 133 -0.32 18.21 10.99
C GLU A 133 0.73 17.40 11.78
N GLY A 134 1.96 17.29 11.23
CA GLY A 134 3.09 16.67 11.93
C GLY A 134 3.14 15.15 11.85
N TYR A 135 2.41 14.53 10.92
CA TYR A 135 2.60 13.11 10.58
C TYR A 135 3.84 12.94 9.69
N ASN A 136 4.47 11.77 9.77
CA ASN A 136 5.39 11.31 8.75
C ASN A 136 4.58 10.56 7.69
N VAL A 137 4.77 10.88 6.42
CA VAL A 137 4.00 10.25 5.33
C VAL A 137 4.92 9.52 4.38
N TYR A 138 4.58 8.27 4.11
CA TYR A 138 5.29 7.35 3.23
C TYR A 138 4.39 7.06 2.04
N VAL A 139 4.77 7.52 0.85
CA VAL A 139 3.98 7.33 -0.36
C VAL A 139 4.50 6.13 -1.12
N VAL A 140 3.66 5.09 -1.27
CA VAL A 140 4.01 3.86 -2.00
C VAL A 140 3.76 4.10 -3.48
N GLU A 141 4.80 4.55 -4.20
CA GLU A 141 4.69 5.08 -5.55
C GLU A 141 4.20 4.05 -6.57
N ASP A 142 4.61 2.78 -6.44
CA ASP A 142 4.19 1.69 -7.33
C ASP A 142 2.80 1.13 -7.02
N ALA A 143 2.16 1.60 -5.94
CA ALA A 143 0.75 1.37 -5.60
C ALA A 143 -0.11 2.63 -5.81
N CYS A 144 0.44 3.64 -6.51
CA CYS A 144 -0.24 4.87 -6.89
C CYS A 144 -0.39 4.96 -8.42
N GLY A 145 -1.62 5.20 -8.87
CA GLY A 145 -1.91 5.47 -10.28
C GLY A 145 -2.14 6.95 -10.56
N ALA A 146 -1.81 7.41 -11.75
CA ALA A 146 -1.95 8.80 -12.18
C ALA A 146 -2.41 8.90 -13.64
N THR A 147 -2.89 10.08 -14.02
CA THR A 147 -3.41 10.32 -15.39
C THR A 147 -2.32 10.35 -16.45
N SER A 148 -1.06 10.48 -16.07
CA SER A 148 0.12 10.37 -16.93
C SER A 148 1.37 10.16 -16.08
N VAL A 149 2.47 9.72 -16.72
CA VAL A 149 3.79 9.65 -16.08
C VAL A 149 4.22 11.04 -15.58
N ALA A 150 4.00 12.09 -16.38
CA ALA A 150 4.35 13.45 -15.99
C ALA A 150 3.56 13.93 -14.76
N ALA A 151 2.28 13.58 -14.64
CA ALA A 151 1.44 13.93 -13.49
C ALA A 151 1.92 13.20 -12.22
N HIS A 152 2.20 11.89 -12.35
CA HIS A 152 2.76 11.08 -11.27
C HIS A 152 4.08 11.65 -10.74
N ASP A 153 5.05 11.86 -11.62
CA ASP A 153 6.37 12.37 -11.27
C ASP A 153 6.31 13.77 -10.64
N ALA A 154 5.44 14.64 -11.16
CA ALA A 154 5.26 15.98 -10.61
C ALA A 154 4.67 15.94 -9.21
N ALA A 155 3.67 15.07 -8.99
CA ALA A 155 3.06 14.88 -7.68
C ALA A 155 4.05 14.30 -6.66
N LEU A 156 4.79 13.26 -7.03
CA LEU A 156 5.82 12.67 -6.15
C LEU A 156 6.90 13.69 -5.78
N ARG A 157 7.45 14.43 -6.76
CA ARG A 157 8.43 15.49 -6.46
C ARG A 157 7.85 16.54 -5.50
N ARG A 158 6.59 16.93 -5.68
CA ARG A 158 5.92 17.90 -4.82
C ARG A 158 5.82 17.41 -3.37
N VAL A 159 5.36 16.19 -3.15
CA VAL A 159 5.19 15.66 -1.79
C VAL A 159 6.52 15.32 -1.12
N VAL A 160 7.50 14.82 -1.87
CA VAL A 160 8.87 14.59 -1.38
C VAL A 160 9.53 15.91 -0.98
N GLN A 161 9.38 16.96 -1.78
CA GLN A 161 9.89 18.30 -1.43
C GLN A 161 9.22 18.84 -0.15
N ALA A 162 7.98 18.45 0.13
CA ALA A 162 7.26 18.81 1.36
C ALA A 162 7.67 17.96 2.57
N GLY A 163 8.38 16.83 2.36
CA GLY A 163 8.90 15.97 3.42
C GLY A 163 8.34 14.56 3.45
N ALA A 164 7.55 14.14 2.44
CA ALA A 164 7.12 12.76 2.31
C ALA A 164 8.28 11.85 1.89
N VAL A 165 8.19 10.58 2.27
CA VAL A 165 9.17 9.53 1.93
C VAL A 165 8.59 8.66 0.82
N PRO A 166 9.25 8.55 -0.35
CA PRO A 166 8.83 7.62 -1.40
C PRO A 166 9.20 6.19 -0.99
N MET A 167 8.27 5.27 -1.20
CA MET A 167 8.42 3.84 -0.92
C MET A 167 7.92 3.01 -2.11
N THR A 168 8.17 1.69 -2.06
CA THR A 168 7.52 0.72 -2.95
C THR A 168 6.81 -0.35 -2.12
N SER A 169 5.88 -1.07 -2.74
CA SER A 169 5.12 -2.13 -2.07
C SER A 169 6.05 -3.22 -1.52
N VAL A 170 7.04 -3.66 -2.31
CA VAL A 170 8.04 -4.64 -1.87
C VAL A 170 8.85 -4.13 -0.70
N ALA A 171 9.36 -2.89 -0.77
CA ALA A 171 10.16 -2.30 0.31
C ALA A 171 9.35 -2.23 1.61
N THR A 172 8.09 -1.77 1.54
CA THR A 172 7.22 -1.65 2.70
C THR A 172 6.96 -3.00 3.38
N VAL A 173 6.61 -4.03 2.61
CA VAL A 173 6.36 -5.37 3.18
C VAL A 173 7.63 -5.98 3.75
N LEU A 174 8.81 -5.74 3.12
CA LEU A 174 10.09 -6.22 3.64
C LEU A 174 10.57 -5.45 4.89
N GLU A 175 10.18 -4.18 5.06
CA GLU A 175 10.41 -3.49 6.32
C GLU A 175 9.59 -4.10 7.47
N PHE A 176 8.38 -4.60 7.21
CA PHE A 176 7.59 -5.33 8.20
C PHE A 176 8.21 -6.69 8.54
N GLN A 177 8.70 -7.45 7.56
CA GLN A 177 9.39 -8.73 7.78
C GLN A 177 10.71 -8.55 8.52
N ARG A 178 11.47 -7.54 8.19
CA ARG A 178 12.74 -7.11 8.77
C ARG A 178 13.87 -8.13 8.67
N ASP A 179 13.65 -9.36 9.05
CA ASP A 179 14.65 -10.44 9.10
C ASP A 179 14.01 -11.78 8.70
N TRP A 180 14.65 -12.49 7.79
CA TRP A 180 14.22 -13.83 7.37
C TRP A 180 14.39 -14.90 8.46
N ALA A 181 15.11 -14.60 9.54
CA ALA A 181 15.14 -15.42 10.75
C ALA A 181 13.84 -15.34 11.57
N ASN A 182 13.04 -14.27 11.38
CA ASN A 182 11.70 -14.18 11.93
C ASN A 182 10.76 -15.12 11.18
N LYS A 183 10.44 -16.27 11.78
CA LYS A 183 9.68 -17.35 11.13
C LYS A 183 8.17 -17.22 11.29
N GLU A 184 7.68 -16.34 12.14
CA GLU A 184 6.25 -16.20 12.43
C GLU A 184 5.43 -15.88 11.16
N HIS A 185 5.91 -14.95 10.33
CA HIS A 185 5.25 -14.50 9.10
C HIS A 185 5.94 -14.99 7.82
N TYR A 186 7.03 -15.78 7.95
CA TYR A 186 7.91 -16.13 6.86
C TYR A 186 7.19 -16.74 5.65
N ASP A 187 6.41 -17.79 5.87
CA ASP A 187 5.74 -18.52 4.78
C ASP A 187 4.61 -17.68 4.17
N ALA A 188 3.87 -16.95 4.98
CA ALA A 188 2.81 -16.05 4.51
C ALA A 188 3.38 -14.94 3.62
N VAL A 189 4.49 -14.33 4.02
CA VAL A 189 5.15 -13.28 3.24
C VAL A 189 5.73 -13.82 1.94
N LEU A 190 6.37 -14.98 1.95
CA LEU A 190 6.82 -15.63 0.71
C LEU A 190 5.65 -15.92 -0.23
N ASN A 191 4.51 -16.38 0.29
CA ASN A 191 3.31 -16.59 -0.52
C ASN A 191 2.76 -15.29 -1.12
N ILE A 192 2.80 -14.19 -0.38
CA ILE A 192 2.41 -12.87 -0.91
C ILE A 192 3.31 -12.51 -2.10
N PHE A 193 4.63 -12.67 -1.97
CA PHE A 193 5.57 -12.40 -3.07
C PHE A 193 5.42 -13.34 -4.25
N ARG A 194 5.16 -14.63 -4.03
CA ARG A 194 4.88 -15.59 -5.12
C ARG A 194 3.67 -15.16 -5.96
N GLN A 195 2.61 -14.68 -5.29
CA GLN A 195 1.37 -14.29 -5.95
C GLN A 195 1.44 -12.92 -6.64
N HIS A 196 2.21 -11.98 -6.08
CA HIS A 196 2.15 -10.58 -6.48
C HIS A 196 3.51 -9.94 -6.76
N GLY A 197 4.62 -10.60 -6.44
CA GLY A 197 5.97 -10.05 -6.55
C GLY A 197 6.62 -10.17 -7.93
N GLY A 198 5.87 -10.64 -8.97
CA GLY A 198 6.40 -10.79 -10.32
C GLY A 198 7.70 -11.62 -10.34
N ALA A 199 8.76 -11.11 -10.98
CA ALA A 199 10.04 -11.81 -11.10
C ALA A 199 10.68 -12.20 -9.76
N TYR A 200 10.40 -11.47 -8.67
CA TYR A 200 10.85 -11.88 -7.34
C TYR A 200 10.12 -13.14 -6.86
N GLY A 201 8.82 -13.22 -7.11
CA GLY A 201 8.02 -14.42 -6.84
C GLY A 201 8.51 -15.64 -7.64
N ASP A 202 8.76 -15.47 -8.94
CA ASP A 202 9.34 -16.51 -9.80
C ASP A 202 10.70 -16.99 -9.26
N GLY A 203 11.52 -16.06 -8.76
CA GLY A 203 12.81 -16.38 -8.13
C GLY A 203 12.67 -17.22 -6.86
N ILE A 204 11.63 -16.94 -6.05
CA ILE A 204 11.32 -17.73 -4.85
C ILE A 204 10.92 -19.15 -5.26
N ASP A 205 10.00 -19.29 -6.24
CA ASP A 205 9.56 -20.62 -6.71
C ASP A 205 10.72 -21.41 -7.31
N TYR A 206 11.56 -20.77 -8.11
CA TYR A 206 12.77 -21.41 -8.65
C TYR A 206 13.70 -21.92 -7.54
N ALA A 207 13.95 -21.09 -6.50
CA ALA A 207 14.80 -21.49 -5.39
C ALA A 207 14.25 -22.72 -4.64
N TYR A 208 12.94 -22.74 -4.39
CA TYR A 208 12.31 -23.88 -3.70
C TYR A 208 12.30 -25.14 -4.55
N THR A 209 11.93 -25.04 -5.82
CA THR A 209 11.79 -26.21 -6.72
C THR A 209 13.14 -26.72 -7.21
N MET A 210 13.95 -25.84 -7.77
CA MET A 210 15.17 -26.24 -8.50
C MET A 210 16.42 -26.30 -7.63
N VAL A 211 16.52 -25.44 -6.60
CA VAL A 211 17.71 -25.39 -5.75
C VAL A 211 17.52 -26.26 -4.51
N HIS A 212 16.44 -26.07 -3.78
CA HIS A 212 16.19 -26.80 -2.53
C HIS A 212 15.49 -28.14 -2.75
N LYS A 213 14.92 -28.40 -3.93
CA LYS A 213 14.15 -29.60 -4.25
C LYS A 213 13.12 -29.93 -3.15
N ALA A 214 12.50 -28.90 -2.62
CA ALA A 214 11.49 -29.04 -1.59
C ALA A 214 10.27 -29.80 -2.12
N PRO A 215 9.68 -30.74 -1.34
CA PRO A 215 8.49 -31.45 -1.78
C PRO A 215 7.31 -30.50 -1.93
N GLN A 216 6.44 -30.81 -2.88
CA GLN A 216 5.20 -30.08 -3.06
C GLN A 216 4.29 -30.32 -1.85
N THR A 217 3.85 -29.27 -1.20
CA THR A 217 2.88 -29.30 -0.09
C THR A 217 1.69 -28.41 -0.42
N ALA A 218 0.61 -28.55 0.36
CA ALA A 218 -0.55 -27.64 0.22
C ALA A 218 -0.16 -26.15 0.44
N GLU A 219 0.88 -25.90 1.21
CA GLU A 219 1.43 -24.58 1.49
C GLU A 219 2.43 -24.11 0.41
N ASN A 220 2.93 -25.06 -0.41
CA ASN A 220 3.84 -24.80 -1.51
C ASN A 220 3.41 -25.56 -2.77
N PRO A 221 2.30 -25.19 -3.42
CA PRO A 221 1.67 -25.94 -4.51
C PRO A 221 2.46 -25.92 -5.83
N HIS A 222 3.52 -25.13 -5.91
CA HIS A 222 4.31 -24.96 -7.14
C HIS A 222 5.52 -25.92 -7.22
N VAL A 223 5.79 -26.70 -6.17
CA VAL A 223 6.84 -27.73 -6.22
C VAL A 223 6.29 -28.97 -6.94
N VAL A 224 6.82 -29.28 -8.11
CA VAL A 224 6.51 -30.50 -8.86
C VAL A 224 7.49 -31.60 -8.43
N GLU A 225 6.99 -32.81 -8.15
CA GLU A 225 7.82 -33.99 -7.88
C GLU A 225 8.72 -34.39 -9.09
#